data_4f5f98504cf5fbeb32e438b548840701
#
_entry.id   4f5f98504cf5fbeb32e438b548840701
#
_cell.length_a   1.000
_cell.length_b   1.000
_cell.length_c   1.000
_cell.angle_alpha   90.00
_cell.angle_beta   90.00
_cell.angle_gamma   90.00
#
_symmetry.space_group_name_H-M   'P 1'
#
loop_
_entity.id
_entity.type
_entity.pdbx_description
1 polymer ?
#
loop_
_entity_poly.entity_id
_entity_poly.type
_entity_poly.pdbx_seq_one_letter_code
_entity_poly.pdbx_strand_id
1 'polypeptide(L)'
;MNLFILQEEEKFLASLNDREAVFVAEVDGKIVGIQTISLYSQMDANSYVATIGTWVHKDYRCRGVGKLLAKESFNFAKEKKFKKILIYVMAHNERALRFYESLGFKRIGIVKRQVKLRGEYFDEVYIERFL
;
A
#
# COMPACT_ATOMS: atom_id res chain seq x y z
N MET A 1 -18.73 7.64 -5.00
CA MET A 1 -17.31 7.25 -5.21
C MET A 1 -17.28 5.88 -5.84
N ASN A 2 -16.53 5.76 -6.92
CA ASN A 2 -16.36 4.50 -7.60
C ASN A 2 -14.98 3.92 -7.30
N LEU A 3 -14.95 2.61 -6.99
CA LEU A 3 -13.71 1.88 -6.83
C LEU A 3 -13.56 0.90 -7.99
N PHE A 4 -12.36 0.82 -8.53
CA PHE A 4 -12.09 -0.14 -9.59
C PHE A 4 -10.62 -0.53 -9.62
N ILE A 5 -10.34 -1.65 -10.28
CA ILE A 5 -8.98 -2.11 -10.53
C ILE A 5 -8.59 -1.63 -11.92
N LEU A 6 -7.42 -1.03 -12.04
CA LEU A 6 -6.85 -0.75 -13.33
C LEU A 6 -6.36 -2.07 -13.90
N GLN A 7 -7.06 -2.60 -14.88
CA GLN A 7 -6.70 -3.90 -15.43
C GLN A 7 -6.27 -3.87 -16.86
N GLU A 8 -6.52 -2.80 -17.53
CA GLU A 8 -6.50 -2.92 -18.96
C GLU A 8 -5.67 -1.94 -19.61
N GLU A 9 -4.78 -1.60 -19.69
CA GLU A 9 -4.43 -0.72 -20.63
C GLU A 9 -3.17 -0.14 -20.80
N GLU A 10 -2.33 -0.08 -19.96
CA GLU A 10 -1.13 0.65 -20.20
C GLU A 10 0.07 -0.27 -20.11
N LYS A 11 1.16 0.08 -20.80
CA LYS A 11 2.42 -0.66 -20.71
C LYS A 11 2.86 -0.94 -19.29
N PHE A 12 2.51 -0.02 -18.39
CA PHE A 12 2.79 -0.17 -16.96
C PHE A 12 2.02 -1.35 -16.36
N LEU A 13 0.74 -1.48 -16.69
CA LEU A 13 -0.09 -2.57 -16.19
C LEU A 13 0.32 -3.92 -16.76
N ALA A 14 0.83 -3.93 -17.98
CA ALA A 14 1.34 -5.14 -18.61
C ALA A 14 2.55 -5.71 -17.88
N SER A 15 3.24 -4.91 -17.07
CA SER A 15 4.38 -5.37 -16.27
C SER A 15 3.98 -6.03 -14.96
N LEU A 16 2.72 -5.92 -14.54
CA LEU A 16 2.24 -6.54 -13.31
C LEU A 16 1.97 -8.01 -13.53
N ASN A 17 2.28 -8.84 -12.55
CA ASN A 17 1.90 -10.23 -12.60
C ASN A 17 0.49 -10.39 -12.00
N ASP A 18 -0.06 -11.60 -12.04
CA ASP A 18 -1.43 -11.89 -11.58
C ASP A 18 -1.61 -11.76 -10.06
N ARG A 19 -0.53 -11.58 -9.31
CA ARG A 19 -0.54 -11.37 -7.88
C ARG A 19 -0.30 -9.91 -7.50
N GLU A 20 -0.41 -9.00 -8.47
CA GLU A 20 -0.24 -7.57 -8.27
C GLU A 20 -1.42 -6.82 -8.84
N ALA A 21 -1.79 -5.72 -8.22
CA ALA A 21 -2.94 -4.93 -8.67
C ALA A 21 -2.79 -3.46 -8.28
N VAL A 22 -3.54 -2.62 -8.98
CA VAL A 22 -3.69 -1.21 -8.66
C VAL A 22 -5.18 -0.93 -8.50
N PHE A 23 -5.58 -0.50 -7.31
CA PHE A 23 -6.95 -0.11 -7.03
C PHE A 23 -7.06 1.41 -7.06
N VAL A 24 -8.12 1.90 -7.66
CA VAL A 24 -8.33 3.33 -7.87
C VAL A 24 -9.69 3.73 -7.34
N ALA A 25 -9.73 4.85 -6.64
CA ALA A 25 -10.96 5.48 -6.20
C ALA A 25 -11.20 6.72 -7.05
N GLU A 26 -12.42 6.84 -7.58
CA GLU A 26 -12.79 7.93 -8.46
C GLU A 26 -14.05 8.63 -7.95
N VAL A 27 -14.06 9.96 -8.02
CA VAL A 27 -15.23 10.77 -7.70
C VAL A 27 -15.43 11.75 -8.85
N ASP A 28 -16.60 11.70 -9.47
CA ASP A 28 -16.98 12.59 -10.59
C ASP A 28 -15.90 12.67 -11.68
N GLY A 29 -15.37 11.50 -12.07
CA GLY A 29 -14.37 11.41 -13.13
C GLY A 29 -12.95 11.76 -12.69
N LYS A 30 -12.75 12.09 -11.42
CA LYS A 30 -11.45 12.46 -10.88
C LYS A 30 -10.90 11.36 -9.99
N ILE A 31 -9.65 10.98 -10.20
CA ILE A 31 -8.98 10.00 -9.35
C ILE A 31 -8.60 10.68 -8.03
N VAL A 32 -9.13 10.16 -6.92
CA VAL A 32 -8.92 10.72 -5.59
C VAL A 32 -8.13 9.79 -4.67
N GLY A 33 -7.88 8.57 -5.08
CA GLY A 33 -7.08 7.65 -4.30
C GLY A 33 -6.56 6.51 -5.16
N ILE A 34 -5.39 6.01 -4.79
CA ILE A 34 -4.75 4.88 -5.45
C ILE A 34 -4.12 4.00 -4.38
N GLN A 35 -4.28 2.70 -4.51
CA GLN A 35 -3.53 1.76 -3.69
C GLN A 35 -2.98 0.65 -4.57
N THR A 36 -1.67 0.45 -4.46
CA THR A 36 -0.99 -0.64 -5.15
C THR A 36 -0.81 -1.80 -4.18
N ILE A 37 -0.86 -3.01 -4.68
CA ILE A 37 -0.44 -4.19 -3.95
C ILE A 37 0.49 -5.00 -4.83
N SER A 38 1.61 -5.42 -4.29
CA SER A 38 2.63 -6.14 -5.03
C SER A 38 3.40 -7.10 -4.11
N LEU A 39 4.21 -7.95 -4.73
CA LEU A 39 5.11 -8.82 -3.98
C LEU A 39 6.14 -7.97 -3.23
N TYR A 40 6.36 -8.31 -1.97
CA TYR A 40 7.43 -7.71 -1.19
C TYR A 40 8.80 -8.01 -1.79
N SER A 41 8.97 -9.22 -2.34
CA SER A 41 10.23 -9.70 -2.88
C SER A 41 9.97 -10.65 -4.04
N GLN A 42 10.92 -10.73 -4.95
CA GLN A 42 10.85 -11.68 -6.06
C GLN A 42 11.34 -13.09 -5.70
N MET A 43 11.80 -13.28 -4.45
CA MET A 43 12.26 -14.58 -3.99
C MET A 43 11.08 -15.47 -3.63
N ASP A 44 11.13 -16.74 -4.07
CA ASP A 44 10.07 -17.69 -3.76
C ASP A 44 9.89 -17.91 -2.26
N ALA A 45 10.97 -17.85 -1.51
CA ALA A 45 10.95 -18.12 -0.08
C ALA A 45 10.02 -17.17 0.70
N ASN A 46 9.81 -15.97 0.23
CA ASN A 46 8.90 -15.02 0.85
C ASN A 46 7.79 -14.54 -0.09
N SER A 47 7.34 -15.41 -0.98
CA SER A 47 6.23 -15.14 -1.89
C SER A 47 4.88 -15.00 -1.17
N TYR A 48 4.83 -15.25 0.14
CA TYR A 48 3.64 -15.04 0.97
C TYR A 48 3.48 -13.60 1.45
N VAL A 49 4.48 -12.76 1.20
CA VAL A 49 4.51 -11.39 1.72
C VAL A 49 4.19 -10.42 0.61
N ALA A 50 3.16 -9.61 0.85
CA ALA A 50 2.81 -8.50 -0.03
C ALA A 50 3.26 -7.18 0.59
N THR A 51 3.33 -6.16 -0.22
CA THR A 51 3.46 -4.78 0.22
C THR A 51 2.41 -3.93 -0.46
N ILE A 52 1.98 -2.85 0.19
CA ILE A 52 1.03 -1.91 -0.39
C ILE A 52 1.57 -0.50 -0.31
N GLY A 53 1.16 0.32 -1.27
CA GLY A 53 1.42 1.76 -1.25
C GLY A 53 0.08 2.48 -1.41
N THR A 54 -0.12 3.55 -0.67
CA THR A 54 -1.40 4.26 -0.65
C THR A 54 -1.19 5.75 -0.91
N TRP A 55 -2.03 6.29 -1.79
CA TRP A 55 -2.12 7.72 -2.02
C TRP A 55 -3.57 8.15 -1.99
N VAL A 56 -3.87 9.22 -1.27
CA VAL A 56 -5.21 9.82 -1.26
C VAL A 56 -5.04 11.32 -1.47
N HIS A 57 -5.83 11.85 -2.39
CA HIS A 57 -5.84 13.29 -2.67
C HIS A 57 -6.14 14.06 -1.38
N LYS A 58 -5.40 15.14 -1.15
CA LYS A 58 -5.47 15.90 0.12
C LYS A 58 -6.89 16.32 0.51
N ASP A 59 -7.73 16.67 -0.48
CA ASP A 59 -9.08 17.12 -0.23
C ASP A 59 -10.06 15.99 0.10
N TYR A 60 -9.60 14.75 -0.05
CA TYR A 60 -10.41 13.55 0.19
C TYR A 60 -9.91 12.70 1.34
N ARG A 61 -8.89 13.19 2.06
CA ARG A 61 -8.37 12.50 3.24
C ARG A 61 -9.40 12.53 4.37
N CYS A 62 -9.31 11.52 5.24
CA CYS A 62 -10.22 11.36 6.40
C CYS A 62 -11.69 11.20 5.99
N ARG A 63 -11.94 10.75 4.78
CA ARG A 63 -13.29 10.48 4.27
C ARG A 63 -13.51 9.01 3.96
N GLY A 64 -12.61 8.14 4.44
CA GLY A 64 -12.74 6.70 4.24
C GLY A 64 -12.22 6.15 2.93
N VAL A 65 -11.65 6.98 2.05
CA VAL A 65 -11.13 6.53 0.75
C VAL A 65 -10.04 5.47 0.94
N GLY A 66 -9.05 5.74 1.80
CA GLY A 66 -7.97 4.80 2.05
C GLY A 66 -8.46 3.48 2.64
N LYS A 67 -9.45 3.53 3.51
CA LYS A 67 -10.04 2.32 4.12
C LYS A 67 -10.76 1.46 3.10
N LEU A 68 -11.50 2.08 2.18
CA LEU A 68 -12.18 1.36 1.11
C LEU A 68 -11.18 0.69 0.18
N LEU A 69 -10.12 1.42 -0.20
CA LEU A 69 -9.05 0.86 -1.02
C LEU A 69 -8.37 -0.32 -0.31
N ALA A 70 -8.09 -0.17 0.98
CA ALA A 70 -7.44 -1.23 1.76
C ALA A 70 -8.31 -2.48 1.85
N LYS A 71 -9.62 -2.31 1.98
CA LYS A 71 -10.55 -3.44 1.99
C LYS A 71 -10.41 -4.27 0.72
N GLU A 72 -10.37 -3.60 -0.44
CA GLU A 72 -10.20 -4.28 -1.72
C GLU A 72 -8.83 -4.95 -1.83
N SER A 73 -7.77 -4.27 -1.39
CA SER A 73 -6.43 -4.84 -1.40
C SER A 73 -6.32 -6.06 -0.50
N PHE A 74 -6.93 -6.02 0.68
CA PHE A 74 -6.89 -7.15 1.60
C PHE A 74 -7.65 -8.36 1.05
N ASN A 75 -8.81 -8.12 0.43
CA ASN A 75 -9.55 -9.19 -0.22
C ASN A 75 -8.75 -9.83 -1.36
N PHE A 76 -8.14 -8.99 -2.19
CA PHE A 76 -7.25 -9.44 -3.26
C PHE A 76 -6.09 -10.26 -2.71
N ALA A 77 -5.44 -9.76 -1.64
CA ALA A 77 -4.31 -10.44 -1.04
C ALA A 77 -4.68 -11.82 -0.52
N LYS A 78 -5.83 -11.94 0.13
CA LYS A 78 -6.31 -13.23 0.63
C LYS A 78 -6.62 -14.19 -0.52
N GLU A 79 -7.26 -13.69 -1.56
CA GLU A 79 -7.58 -14.48 -2.74
C GLU A 79 -6.31 -14.99 -3.42
N LYS A 80 -5.27 -14.18 -3.47
CA LYS A 80 -4.00 -14.54 -4.09
C LYS A 80 -3.04 -15.28 -3.16
N LYS A 81 -3.53 -15.69 -1.98
CA LYS A 81 -2.80 -16.54 -1.03
C LYS A 81 -1.64 -15.85 -0.32
N PHE A 82 -1.64 -14.54 -0.24
CA PHE A 82 -0.71 -13.84 0.65
C PHE A 82 -1.07 -14.11 2.11
N LYS A 83 -0.07 -14.15 2.97
CA LYS A 83 -0.25 -14.41 4.40
C LYS A 83 -0.04 -13.18 5.25
N LYS A 84 0.68 -12.20 4.76
CA LYS A 84 0.88 -10.94 5.45
C LYS A 84 1.25 -9.82 4.50
N ILE A 85 1.11 -8.59 4.99
CA ILE A 85 1.53 -7.38 4.29
C ILE A 85 2.58 -6.70 5.15
N LEU A 86 3.72 -6.37 4.55
CA LEU A 86 4.83 -5.67 5.18
C LEU A 86 5.05 -4.35 4.46
N ILE A 87 5.12 -3.25 5.22
CA ILE A 87 5.27 -1.90 4.66
C ILE A 87 6.38 -1.17 5.41
N TYR A 88 7.10 -0.30 4.72
CA TYR A 88 7.98 0.66 5.38
C TYR A 88 7.40 2.05 5.26
N VAL A 89 7.44 2.79 6.35
CA VAL A 89 6.93 4.15 6.42
C VAL A 89 8.02 5.02 7.02
N MET A 90 8.27 6.18 6.44
CA MET A 90 9.26 7.11 7.03
C MET A 90 8.82 7.47 8.45
N ALA A 91 9.76 7.42 9.38
CA ALA A 91 9.45 7.53 10.82
C ALA A 91 8.72 8.82 11.19
N HIS A 92 8.96 9.91 10.45
CA HIS A 92 8.30 11.18 10.71
C HIS A 92 6.91 11.31 10.07
N ASN A 93 6.49 10.31 9.28
CA ASN A 93 5.18 10.33 8.64
C ASN A 93 4.11 9.75 9.58
N GLU A 94 3.80 10.50 10.62
CA GLU A 94 2.84 10.06 11.64
C GLU A 94 1.44 9.82 11.10
N ARG A 95 1.04 10.59 10.08
CA ARG A 95 -0.28 10.40 9.47
C ARG A 95 -0.39 9.02 8.81
N ALA A 96 0.60 8.62 8.04
CA ALA A 96 0.61 7.32 7.40
C ALA A 96 0.65 6.20 8.45
N LEU A 97 1.49 6.34 9.48
CA LEU A 97 1.59 5.35 10.55
C LEU A 97 0.24 5.17 11.26
N ARG A 98 -0.44 6.26 11.61
CA ARG A 98 -1.76 6.18 12.24
C ARG A 98 -2.80 5.54 11.31
N PHE A 99 -2.75 5.88 10.02
CA PHE A 99 -3.65 5.28 9.04
C PHE A 99 -3.50 3.76 9.01
N TYR A 100 -2.26 3.27 8.84
CA TYR A 100 -2.03 1.84 8.78
C TYR A 100 -2.31 1.13 10.10
N GLU A 101 -2.00 1.77 11.22
CA GLU A 101 -2.32 1.21 12.53
C GLU A 101 -3.85 1.06 12.70
N SER A 102 -4.63 2.00 12.16
CA SER A 102 -6.09 1.89 12.17
C SER A 102 -6.61 0.70 11.35
N LEU A 103 -5.79 0.18 10.44
CA LEU A 103 -6.10 -0.99 9.62
C LEU A 103 -5.55 -2.29 10.23
N GLY A 104 -4.99 -2.23 11.44
CA GLY A 104 -4.49 -3.41 12.12
C GLY A 104 -3.01 -3.70 11.93
N PHE A 105 -2.26 -2.80 11.30
CA PHE A 105 -0.81 -2.94 11.19
C PHE A 105 -0.15 -2.68 12.54
N LYS A 106 0.93 -3.38 12.82
CA LYS A 106 1.74 -3.21 14.03
C LYS A 106 3.16 -2.84 13.67
N ARG A 107 3.76 -1.96 14.46
CA ARG A 107 5.17 -1.59 14.29
C ARG A 107 6.04 -2.73 14.76
N ILE A 108 7.01 -3.12 13.94
CA ILE A 108 7.88 -4.26 14.25
C ILE A 108 9.35 -3.89 14.33
N GLY A 109 9.73 -2.71 13.89
CA GLY A 109 11.12 -2.29 13.97
C GLY A 109 11.38 -0.96 13.29
N ILE A 110 12.58 -0.44 13.51
CA ILE A 110 13.06 0.81 12.93
C ILE A 110 14.38 0.54 12.25
N VAL A 111 14.50 0.99 10.99
CA VAL A 111 15.76 0.94 10.26
C VAL A 111 16.32 2.35 10.19
N LYS A 112 17.46 2.53 10.87
CA LYS A 112 18.09 3.84 11.01
C LYS A 112 18.71 4.31 9.70
N ARG A 113 18.54 5.60 9.39
CA ARG A 113 19.16 6.26 8.23
C ARG A 113 18.95 5.49 6.93
N GLN A 114 17.76 4.96 6.73
CA GLN A 114 17.45 4.14 5.57
C GLN A 114 17.23 4.96 4.31
N VAL A 115 16.70 6.18 4.45
CA VAL A 115 16.34 7.03 3.32
C VAL A 115 17.13 8.34 3.39
N LYS A 116 17.69 8.75 2.25
CA LYS A 116 18.37 10.03 2.13
C LYS A 116 17.58 10.92 1.16
N LEU A 117 17.09 12.05 1.66
CA LEU A 117 16.36 13.03 0.85
C LEU A 117 16.96 14.40 1.09
N ARG A 118 17.33 15.09 0.00
CA ARG A 118 17.88 16.45 0.06
C ARG A 118 19.03 16.59 1.05
N GLY A 119 19.90 15.57 1.09
CA GLY A 119 21.06 15.57 1.97
C GLY A 119 20.79 15.17 3.41
N GLU A 120 19.52 14.95 3.80
CA GLU A 120 19.16 14.52 5.14
C GLU A 120 18.82 13.04 5.17
N TYR A 121 19.15 12.38 6.27
CA TYR A 121 18.86 10.96 6.47
C TYR A 121 17.62 10.80 7.34
N PHE A 122 16.77 9.83 6.98
CA PHE A 122 15.54 9.54 7.69
C PHE A 122 15.48 8.06 8.04
N ASP A 123 14.89 7.77 9.20
CA ASP A 123 14.63 6.40 9.61
C ASP A 123 13.34 5.92 8.96
N GLU A 124 13.24 4.60 8.76
CA GLU A 124 11.99 3.95 8.34
C GLU A 124 11.48 3.05 9.44
N VAL A 125 10.15 3.07 9.64
CA VAL A 125 9.46 2.15 10.54
C VAL A 125 8.89 1.02 9.69
N TYR A 126 9.15 -0.21 10.11
CA TYR A 126 8.54 -1.38 9.48
C TYR A 126 7.28 -1.73 10.25
N ILE A 127 6.21 -1.93 9.50
CA ILE A 127 4.91 -2.30 10.03
C ILE A 127 4.38 -3.50 9.24
N GLU A 128 3.64 -4.37 9.92
CA GLU A 128 3.07 -5.55 9.29
C GLU A 128 1.66 -5.84 9.77
N ARG A 129 0.92 -6.54 8.93
CA ARG A 129 -0.41 -7.05 9.26
C ARG A 129 -0.55 -8.45 8.68
N PHE A 130 -0.91 -9.40 9.53
CA PHE A 130 -1.24 -10.75 9.07
C PHE A 130 -2.67 -10.78 8.51
N LEU A 131 -2.85 -11.59 7.49
CA LEU A 131 -4.14 -11.71 6.79
C LEU A 131 -4.96 -12.89 7.28
#